data_8bca7057a4ae4c5a848583ae1d7eeb80
#
_entry.id   8bca7057a4ae4c5a848583ae1d7eeb80
#
_cell.length_a   1.000
_cell.length_b   1.000
_cell.length_c   1.000
_cell.angle_alpha   90.00
_cell.angle_beta   90.00
_cell.angle_gamma   90.00
#
_symmetry.space_group_name_H-M   'P 1'
#
loop_
_entity.id
_entity.type
_entity.pdbx_description
1 polymer ?
#
loop_
_entity_poly.entity_id
_entity_poly.type
_entity_poly.pdbx_seq_one_letter_code
_entity_poly.pdbx_strand_id
1 'polypeptide(L)'
;TVSVTIDSATGGNFEQLTPNPAAAVTTITDSIDTTTATLTASPSVTEGGAITYTVTLTNPAQTPVTVTLSNGQVITVEAGKTQGSIDFQTPANDVYNNGSTVSVTIDSATGGNFEQLTPNPTAAVTTINDSIDTTTATLTASPSVTEGGVITYTVTLTNPAQTPVTVTLSNGQVITVEAGKTQGSIDFQTPANDVYNNNGATVSVTIDSATGGNFEQLTPNPTPAVTTINDSIDTTTATLTASPSVTEGGVITYTVTLTNPAQTPVTVTLSNGQVITVEAGKTQGSIDFQTPANDVYNNGSTVSVTIDSATGGNFEQLTPNPTPAVTTINDSIDSTSATLTASPSVTEGGVITYTVTLTNPAQTPVTVTLSNGQVITVEAGKTQGSIDFQTPANDVYNNGSTVSVTIDSATGGNFEQLTPNPTPAVTTINDSVDSTSATLTASPSVTEGGVITYTVTLTNPAQTPVTVTLSNGQVITVEAGKTQGSIDFQTPANDVYNNGSTVSVTIDSATGGNFEQLTPNPTPAVTTINDSIDTTTATLTASPS
;
A
#
# COMPACT_ATOMS: atom_id res chain seq x y z
N THR A 1 -124.33 39.78 -33.17
CA THR A 1 -125.36 40.75 -33.70
C THR A 1 -126.34 41.11 -32.66
N VAL A 2 -126.71 42.42 -32.50
CA VAL A 2 -127.81 42.93 -31.68
C VAL A 2 -128.91 43.28 -32.64
N SER A 3 -130.20 42.76 -32.40
CA SER A 3 -131.36 43.04 -33.19
C SER A 3 -132.39 43.73 -32.25
N VAL A 4 -132.88 44.94 -32.64
CA VAL A 4 -133.85 45.75 -31.88
C VAL A 4 -135.04 46.02 -32.82
N THR A 5 -136.23 45.67 -32.39
CA THR A 5 -137.51 46.01 -33.05
C THR A 5 -138.24 47.08 -32.26
N ILE A 6 -139.18 47.84 -32.93
CA ILE A 6 -140.06 48.74 -32.28
C ILE A 6 -141.27 47.93 -31.81
N ASP A 7 -141.51 47.73 -30.60
CA ASP A 7 -142.60 46.99 -29.98
C ASP A 7 -143.91 47.78 -30.05
N SER A 8 -143.90 49.03 -29.84
CA SER A 8 -145.11 49.89 -29.92
C SER A 8 -144.72 51.34 -30.28
N ALA A 9 -145.68 52.03 -30.92
CA ALA A 9 -145.60 53.45 -31.26
C ALA A 9 -146.99 54.11 -30.94
N THR A 10 -147.08 55.01 -30.08
CA THR A 10 -148.35 55.69 -29.70
C THR A 10 -148.15 57.20 -29.68
N GLY A 11 -149.29 58.01 -29.97
CA GLY A 11 -149.32 59.46 -29.90
C GLY A 11 -149.17 60.09 -31.31
N GLY A 12 -149.26 61.41 -31.40
CA GLY A 12 -148.99 62.22 -32.56
C GLY A 12 -150.19 62.57 -33.44
N ASN A 13 -151.33 62.49 -33.26
CA ASN A 13 -152.50 62.90 -34.01
C ASN A 13 -152.48 62.34 -35.48
N PHE A 14 -152.24 61.06 -35.63
CA PHE A 14 -152.23 60.32 -36.90
C PHE A 14 -153.59 59.56 -37.01
N GLU A 15 -154.09 59.39 -38.23
CA GLU A 15 -155.19 58.51 -38.48
C GLU A 15 -154.91 57.03 -38.15
N GLN A 16 -153.54 56.61 -38.39
CA GLN A 16 -153.08 55.31 -38.09
C GLN A 16 -151.55 55.35 -37.90
N LEU A 17 -150.99 54.88 -36.79
CA LEU A 17 -149.54 54.81 -36.56
C LEU A 17 -149.23 53.31 -36.42
N THR A 18 -148.44 52.81 -37.33
CA THR A 18 -148.06 51.37 -37.35
C THR A 18 -146.55 51.25 -37.24
N PRO A 19 -146.06 50.63 -36.16
CA PRO A 19 -144.62 50.33 -36.09
C PRO A 19 -144.17 49.45 -37.25
N ASN A 20 -143.04 49.75 -37.86
CA ASN A 20 -142.40 48.87 -38.84
C ASN A 20 -141.83 47.64 -38.08
N PRO A 21 -142.23 46.41 -38.41
CA PRO A 21 -141.78 45.18 -37.72
C PRO A 21 -140.31 44.77 -38.13
N ALA A 22 -139.69 45.46 -39.09
CA ALA A 22 -138.33 45.18 -39.47
C ALA A 22 -137.35 45.56 -38.30
N ALA A 23 -136.62 44.59 -37.88
CA ALA A 23 -135.57 44.77 -36.85
C ALA A 23 -134.39 45.58 -37.39
N ALA A 24 -133.90 46.57 -36.60
CA ALA A 24 -132.62 47.19 -36.80
C ALA A 24 -131.54 46.23 -36.31
N VAL A 25 -130.67 45.67 -37.19
CA VAL A 25 -129.61 44.71 -36.85
C VAL A 25 -128.30 45.35 -36.91
N THR A 26 -127.51 45.25 -35.81
CA THR A 26 -126.12 45.67 -35.75
C THR A 26 -125.26 44.44 -35.48
N THR A 27 -124.32 44.19 -36.38
CA THR A 27 -123.32 43.12 -36.20
C THR A 27 -122.16 43.68 -35.42
N ILE A 28 -121.93 43.06 -34.24
CA ILE A 28 -120.71 43.31 -33.47
C ILE A 28 -119.71 42.29 -33.99
N THR A 29 -118.64 42.78 -34.56
CA THR A 29 -117.50 41.96 -34.94
C THR A 29 -116.39 42.13 -33.95
N ASP A 30 -115.84 41.01 -33.48
CA ASP A 30 -114.70 41.05 -32.64
C ASP A 30 -113.48 41.65 -33.36
N SER A 31 -112.71 42.50 -32.67
CA SER A 31 -111.37 42.87 -33.13
C SER A 31 -110.44 41.71 -32.78
N ILE A 32 -109.53 41.32 -33.67
CA ILE A 32 -108.60 40.27 -33.38
C ILE A 32 -107.46 40.83 -32.50
N ASP A 33 -107.58 40.59 -31.21
CA ASP A 33 -106.54 41.01 -30.19
C ASP A 33 -105.54 39.89 -29.99
N THR A 34 -104.30 40.26 -30.13
CA THR A 34 -103.16 39.31 -30.03
C THR A 34 -102.63 39.19 -28.63
N THR A 35 -102.66 38.00 -28.08
CA THR A 35 -101.91 37.68 -26.85
C THR A 35 -100.59 37.08 -27.30
N THR A 36 -99.46 37.66 -26.77
CA THR A 36 -98.13 37.20 -27.04
C THR A 36 -97.60 36.33 -25.90
N ALA A 37 -97.02 35.19 -26.21
CA ALA A 37 -96.32 34.30 -25.28
C ALA A 37 -94.85 34.61 -25.41
N THR A 38 -94.21 35.13 -24.33
CA THR A 38 -92.74 35.45 -24.34
C THR A 38 -92.04 34.51 -23.39
N LEU A 39 -90.91 33.87 -23.88
CA LEU A 39 -90.06 33.01 -23.08
C LEU A 39 -88.90 33.78 -22.48
N THR A 40 -88.63 33.59 -21.21
CA THR A 40 -87.42 34.03 -20.52
C THR A 40 -86.78 32.86 -19.81
N ALA A 41 -85.49 32.93 -19.52
CA ALA A 41 -84.72 31.90 -18.79
C ALA A 41 -83.82 32.56 -17.73
N SER A 42 -83.31 31.79 -16.78
CA SER A 42 -82.22 32.18 -15.92
C SER A 42 -81.05 32.68 -16.78
N PRO A 43 -80.49 33.88 -16.61
CA PRO A 43 -79.45 34.43 -17.51
C PRO A 43 -78.14 33.63 -17.45
N SER A 44 -77.81 33.02 -16.27
CA SER A 44 -76.68 32.11 -16.06
C SER A 44 -76.98 31.11 -14.95
N VAL A 45 -76.41 29.92 -15.06
CA VAL A 45 -76.35 28.86 -14.05
C VAL A 45 -74.97 28.26 -14.01
N THR A 46 -74.57 27.62 -12.90
CA THR A 46 -73.40 26.73 -12.85
C THR A 46 -73.79 25.34 -13.33
N GLU A 47 -72.82 24.55 -13.81
CA GLU A 47 -73.05 23.12 -14.10
C GLU A 47 -73.68 22.41 -12.91
N GLY A 48 -74.55 21.44 -13.18
CA GLY A 48 -75.33 20.77 -12.12
C GLY A 48 -76.47 21.59 -11.57
N GLY A 49 -76.63 22.87 -11.96
CA GLY A 49 -77.73 23.72 -11.59
C GLY A 49 -78.96 23.54 -12.52
N ALA A 50 -80.08 24.23 -12.16
CA ALA A 50 -81.31 24.18 -12.98
C ALA A 50 -81.54 25.53 -13.69
N ILE A 51 -81.87 25.48 -15.00
CA ILE A 51 -82.36 26.60 -15.77
C ILE A 51 -83.86 26.70 -15.55
N THR A 52 -84.35 27.80 -15.01
CA THR A 52 -85.76 28.05 -14.92
C THR A 52 -86.25 28.78 -16.15
N TYR A 53 -87.07 28.14 -16.99
CA TYR A 53 -87.77 28.73 -18.13
C TYR A 53 -89.10 29.24 -17.67
N THR A 54 -89.42 30.50 -17.96
CA THR A 54 -90.73 31.13 -17.62
C THR A 54 -91.36 31.67 -18.88
N VAL A 55 -92.58 31.24 -19.14
CA VAL A 55 -93.45 31.83 -20.19
C VAL A 55 -94.33 32.91 -19.53
N THR A 56 -94.34 34.08 -20.12
CA THR A 56 -95.18 35.21 -19.77
C THR A 56 -96.19 35.53 -20.89
N LEU A 57 -97.47 35.55 -20.63
CA LEU A 57 -98.52 35.96 -21.54
C LEU A 57 -98.84 37.43 -21.33
N THR A 58 -99.10 38.20 -22.38
CA THR A 58 -99.56 39.61 -22.25
C THR A 58 -100.98 39.74 -21.65
N ASN A 59 -101.78 38.70 -21.73
CA ASN A 59 -103.16 38.64 -21.11
C ASN A 59 -103.36 37.34 -20.30
N PRO A 60 -104.12 37.37 -19.19
CA PRO A 60 -104.36 36.14 -18.46
C PRO A 60 -105.16 35.09 -19.22
N ALA A 61 -104.77 33.83 -19.15
CA ALA A 61 -105.39 32.72 -19.86
C ALA A 61 -106.74 32.38 -19.22
N GLN A 62 -107.78 32.17 -20.08
CA GLN A 62 -109.11 31.75 -19.58
C GLN A 62 -109.16 30.20 -19.38
N THR A 63 -108.41 29.45 -20.15
CA THR A 63 -108.19 28.01 -20.04
C THR A 63 -106.65 27.79 -19.99
N PRO A 64 -106.19 26.63 -19.52
CA PRO A 64 -104.73 26.37 -19.56
C PRO A 64 -104.12 26.59 -20.90
N VAL A 65 -102.91 27.23 -20.97
CA VAL A 65 -102.04 27.35 -22.14
C VAL A 65 -100.91 26.37 -22.02
N THR A 66 -100.76 25.56 -23.06
CA THR A 66 -99.67 24.62 -23.26
C THR A 66 -98.66 25.25 -24.19
N VAL A 67 -97.43 25.47 -23.73
CA VAL A 67 -96.35 26.02 -24.51
C VAL A 67 -95.26 24.93 -24.64
N THR A 68 -94.93 24.53 -25.82
CA THR A 68 -93.88 23.58 -26.17
C THR A 68 -92.64 24.37 -26.59
N LEU A 69 -91.49 24.06 -25.93
CA LEU A 69 -90.22 24.69 -26.20
C LEU A 69 -89.38 23.87 -27.19
N SER A 70 -88.41 24.51 -27.83
CA SER A 70 -87.55 23.89 -28.84
C SER A 70 -86.63 22.80 -28.25
N ASN A 71 -86.45 22.75 -26.94
CA ASN A 71 -85.73 21.71 -26.22
C ASN A 71 -86.62 20.56 -25.76
N GLY A 72 -87.92 20.55 -26.23
CA GLY A 72 -88.89 19.50 -25.93
C GLY A 72 -89.56 19.67 -24.54
N GLN A 73 -89.25 20.64 -23.78
CA GLN A 73 -89.93 20.93 -22.51
C GLN A 73 -91.33 21.53 -22.75
N VAL A 74 -92.23 21.29 -21.83
CA VAL A 74 -93.60 21.77 -21.97
C VAL A 74 -93.92 22.57 -20.72
N ILE A 75 -94.40 23.85 -20.89
CA ILE A 75 -94.79 24.75 -19.78
C ILE A 75 -96.30 24.90 -19.91
N THR A 76 -96.97 24.76 -18.79
CA THR A 76 -98.36 25.03 -18.66
C THR A 76 -98.60 26.35 -17.94
N VAL A 77 -99.31 27.30 -18.55
CA VAL A 77 -99.75 28.49 -17.86
C VAL A 77 -101.26 28.20 -17.46
N GLU A 78 -101.51 28.08 -16.20
CA GLU A 78 -102.78 27.73 -15.62
C GLU A 78 -103.84 28.81 -15.92
N ALA A 79 -105.11 28.38 -15.90
CA ALA A 79 -106.27 29.32 -16.05
C ALA A 79 -106.19 30.45 -15.02
N GLY A 80 -106.45 31.69 -15.43
CA GLY A 80 -106.34 32.89 -14.61
C GLY A 80 -104.90 33.40 -14.42
N LYS A 81 -103.89 32.75 -14.94
CA LYS A 81 -102.51 33.15 -14.79
C LYS A 81 -101.99 33.76 -16.09
N THR A 82 -100.94 34.57 -15.89
CA THR A 82 -100.14 35.14 -17.00
C THR A 82 -98.76 34.47 -17.10
N GLN A 83 -98.35 33.59 -16.14
CA GLN A 83 -97.03 32.98 -16.13
C GLN A 83 -97.13 31.49 -15.79
N GLY A 84 -96.24 30.73 -16.34
CA GLY A 84 -95.93 29.34 -16.02
C GLY A 84 -94.45 29.15 -16.15
N SER A 85 -93.85 28.23 -15.37
CA SER A 85 -92.42 27.93 -15.41
C SER A 85 -92.15 26.45 -15.23
N ILE A 86 -90.93 26.09 -15.68
CA ILE A 86 -90.35 24.72 -15.54
C ILE A 86 -88.87 24.80 -15.33
N ASP A 87 -88.31 23.93 -14.50
CA ASP A 87 -86.87 23.80 -14.28
C ASP A 87 -86.33 22.71 -15.21
N PHE A 88 -85.20 23.02 -15.84
CA PHE A 88 -84.43 22.10 -16.68
C PHE A 88 -83.07 21.88 -16.06
N GLN A 89 -82.77 20.66 -15.65
CA GLN A 89 -81.50 20.28 -15.05
C GLN A 89 -80.40 20.31 -16.08
N THR A 90 -79.33 21.08 -15.82
CA THR A 90 -78.12 21.08 -16.67
C THR A 90 -77.31 19.79 -16.45
N PRO A 91 -76.34 19.43 -17.34
CA PRO A 91 -75.44 18.34 -17.11
C PRO A 91 -74.78 18.44 -15.74
N ALA A 92 -74.45 17.29 -15.12
CA ALA A 92 -73.74 17.25 -13.84
C ALA A 92 -72.37 17.93 -13.92
N ASN A 93 -71.94 18.58 -12.82
CA ASN A 93 -70.62 19.17 -12.70
C ASN A 93 -69.53 18.15 -12.97
N ASP A 94 -68.50 18.49 -13.76
CA ASP A 94 -67.31 17.69 -14.03
C ASP A 94 -66.04 18.53 -13.76
N VAL A 95 -64.90 18.13 -14.20
CA VAL A 95 -63.61 18.81 -13.93
C VAL A 95 -63.04 19.49 -15.19
N TYR A 96 -63.81 19.52 -16.28
CA TYR A 96 -63.29 19.98 -17.57
C TYR A 96 -63.85 21.34 -17.97
N ASN A 97 -63.04 22.14 -18.63
CA ASN A 97 -63.45 23.42 -19.17
C ASN A 97 -64.34 23.22 -20.40
N ASN A 98 -65.66 23.16 -20.15
CA ASN A 98 -66.69 22.92 -21.17
C ASN A 98 -67.90 23.87 -21.04
N GLY A 99 -67.74 25.05 -20.43
CA GLY A 99 -68.76 26.07 -20.30
C GLY A 99 -69.48 26.34 -21.62
N SER A 100 -70.80 26.40 -21.60
CA SER A 100 -71.63 26.42 -22.81
C SER A 100 -72.77 27.44 -22.73
N THR A 101 -73.46 27.70 -23.85
CA THR A 101 -74.61 28.57 -23.95
C THR A 101 -75.77 27.76 -24.53
N VAL A 102 -76.90 27.77 -23.80
CA VAL A 102 -78.15 27.12 -24.24
C VAL A 102 -79.11 28.20 -24.71
N SER A 103 -79.67 28.04 -25.92
CA SER A 103 -80.61 28.95 -26.54
C SER A 103 -81.90 28.18 -26.87
N VAL A 104 -83.04 28.62 -26.27
CA VAL A 104 -84.33 27.93 -26.42
C VAL A 104 -85.38 28.91 -26.85
N THR A 105 -86.25 28.52 -27.81
CA THR A 105 -87.39 29.28 -28.37
C THR A 105 -88.71 28.56 -28.01
N ILE A 106 -89.80 29.28 -28.21
CA ILE A 106 -91.16 28.65 -28.20
C ILE A 106 -91.40 28.05 -29.61
N ASP A 107 -91.59 26.74 -29.64
CA ASP A 107 -92.00 26.04 -30.87
C ASP A 107 -93.54 26.17 -31.14
N SER A 108 -94.34 26.08 -30.12
CA SER A 108 -95.77 26.24 -30.22
C SER A 108 -96.38 26.69 -28.92
N ALA A 109 -97.49 27.41 -29.02
CA ALA A 109 -98.34 27.76 -27.90
C ALA A 109 -99.80 27.58 -28.26
N THR A 110 -100.57 26.81 -27.48
CA THR A 110 -101.93 26.47 -27.76
C THR A 110 -102.82 26.55 -26.49
N GLY A 111 -104.12 26.82 -26.67
CA GLY A 111 -105.08 26.98 -25.54
C GLY A 111 -105.29 28.43 -25.17
N GLY A 112 -105.83 28.68 -23.91
CA GLY A 112 -106.01 30.01 -23.33
C GLY A 112 -107.32 30.71 -23.70
N ASN A 113 -108.02 30.21 -24.78
CA ASN A 113 -109.21 30.82 -25.27
C ASN A 113 -108.99 32.25 -25.75
N PHE A 114 -107.85 32.56 -26.36
CA PHE A 114 -107.55 33.83 -27.00
C PHE A 114 -108.03 33.93 -28.43
N GLU A 115 -108.28 35.11 -28.92
CA GLU A 115 -108.61 35.37 -30.29
C GLU A 115 -107.43 35.02 -31.16
N GLN A 116 -106.23 35.47 -30.72
CA GLN A 116 -104.99 35.07 -31.36
C GLN A 116 -103.92 34.93 -30.30
N LEU A 117 -103.21 33.77 -30.27
CA LEU A 117 -102.09 33.50 -29.43
C LEU A 117 -100.85 33.39 -30.30
N THR A 118 -99.87 34.27 -30.12
CA THR A 118 -98.64 34.33 -30.96
C THR A 118 -97.40 34.12 -30.08
N PRO A 119 -96.62 33.11 -30.35
CA PRO A 119 -95.31 32.95 -29.73
C PRO A 119 -94.35 34.05 -30.13
N ASN A 120 -93.62 34.60 -29.17
CA ASN A 120 -92.49 35.49 -29.45
C ASN A 120 -91.30 34.69 -29.89
N PRO A 121 -90.75 34.97 -31.13
CA PRO A 121 -89.64 34.21 -31.69
C PRO A 121 -88.29 34.46 -31.01
N THR A 122 -88.20 35.38 -30.05
CA THR A 122 -86.98 35.70 -29.35
C THR A 122 -86.54 34.54 -28.48
N ALA A 123 -85.34 34.05 -28.67
CA ALA A 123 -84.78 32.97 -27.89
C ALA A 123 -84.45 33.44 -26.45
N ALA A 124 -84.75 32.63 -25.48
CA ALA A 124 -84.22 32.73 -24.13
C ALA A 124 -82.85 32.06 -24.08
N VAL A 125 -81.81 32.81 -23.63
CA VAL A 125 -80.42 32.36 -23.63
C VAL A 125 -79.90 32.26 -22.21
N THR A 126 -79.28 31.13 -21.87
CA THR A 126 -78.66 30.87 -20.57
C THR A 126 -77.19 30.51 -20.78
N THR A 127 -76.26 31.16 -20.08
CA THR A 127 -74.85 30.73 -20.01
C THR A 127 -74.73 29.69 -18.89
N ILE A 128 -74.19 28.50 -19.22
CA ILE A 128 -73.80 27.50 -18.24
C ILE A 128 -72.31 27.71 -17.97
N ASN A 129 -71.99 28.13 -16.76
CA ASN A 129 -70.62 28.35 -16.30
C ASN A 129 -70.08 27.08 -15.62
N ASP A 130 -68.78 26.75 -15.88
CA ASP A 130 -68.07 25.72 -15.16
C ASP A 130 -67.88 26.17 -13.69
N SER A 131 -67.95 25.24 -12.75
CA SER A 131 -67.42 25.44 -11.42
C SER A 131 -65.92 25.14 -11.42
N ILE A 132 -65.12 25.83 -10.58
CA ILE A 132 -63.67 25.61 -10.59
C ILE A 132 -63.33 24.37 -9.77
N ASP A 133 -63.20 23.22 -10.44
CA ASP A 133 -62.72 21.97 -9.85
C ASP A 133 -61.28 21.67 -10.19
N THR A 134 -60.52 21.24 -9.17
CA THR A 134 -59.06 21.09 -9.30
C THR A 134 -58.68 19.64 -9.65
N THR A 135 -57.96 19.46 -10.75
CA THR A 135 -57.20 18.25 -11.03
C THR A 135 -55.79 18.46 -10.57
N THR A 136 -55.26 17.52 -9.76
CA THR A 136 -53.91 17.58 -9.23
C THR A 136 -53.00 16.64 -10.01
N ALA A 137 -51.79 17.14 -10.39
CA ALA A 137 -50.70 16.34 -10.95
C ALA A 137 -49.68 16.03 -9.86
N THR A 138 -49.48 14.77 -9.56
CA THR A 138 -48.53 14.30 -8.52
C THR A 138 -47.39 13.53 -9.19
N LEU A 139 -46.15 13.90 -8.82
CA LEU A 139 -44.93 13.22 -9.28
C LEU A 139 -44.50 12.15 -8.27
N THR A 140 -44.15 10.99 -8.76
CA THR A 140 -43.47 9.91 -8.03
C THR A 140 -42.25 9.45 -8.79
N ALA A 141 -41.29 8.83 -8.10
CA ALA A 141 -40.08 8.26 -8.69
C ALA A 141 -39.77 6.90 -8.08
N SER A 142 -38.89 6.13 -8.73
CA SER A 142 -38.29 4.94 -8.12
C SER A 142 -37.69 5.31 -6.78
N PRO A 143 -38.00 4.65 -5.66
CA PRO A 143 -37.54 5.09 -4.32
C PRO A 143 -36.05 4.94 -4.14
N SER A 144 -35.42 3.96 -4.83
CA SER A 144 -33.96 3.78 -4.89
C SER A 144 -33.55 3.10 -6.17
N VAL A 145 -32.34 3.39 -6.62
CA VAL A 145 -31.66 2.73 -7.74
C VAL A 145 -30.19 2.55 -7.38
N THR A 146 -29.49 1.63 -8.05
CA THR A 146 -28.04 1.57 -8.02
C THR A 146 -27.44 2.53 -9.04
N GLU A 147 -26.19 2.93 -8.87
CA GLU A 147 -25.46 3.70 -9.87
C GLU A 147 -25.53 3.00 -11.25
N GLY A 148 -25.57 3.80 -12.30
CA GLY A 148 -25.79 3.28 -13.65
C GLY A 148 -27.21 2.73 -13.89
N GLY A 149 -28.11 2.80 -12.90
CA GLY A 149 -29.50 2.38 -13.02
C GLY A 149 -30.39 3.47 -13.59
N VAL A 150 -31.68 3.19 -13.71
CA VAL A 150 -32.68 4.07 -14.30
C VAL A 150 -33.70 4.50 -13.24
N ILE A 151 -33.90 5.80 -13.09
CA ILE A 151 -35.00 6.37 -12.31
C ILE A 151 -36.20 6.54 -13.22
N THR A 152 -37.31 5.88 -12.91
CA THR A 152 -38.58 6.10 -13.60
C THR A 152 -39.39 7.15 -12.85
N TYR A 153 -39.62 8.31 -13.48
CA TYR A 153 -40.52 9.34 -13.00
C TYR A 153 -41.92 9.08 -13.55
N THR A 154 -42.94 9.09 -12.69
CA THR A 154 -44.34 8.88 -13.07
C THR A 154 -45.18 10.05 -12.54
N VAL A 155 -45.88 10.71 -13.46
CA VAL A 155 -46.93 11.68 -13.12
C VAL A 155 -48.25 10.98 -13.07
N THR A 156 -49.04 11.24 -12.00
CA THR A 156 -50.39 10.74 -11.85
C THR A 156 -51.32 11.94 -11.67
N LEU A 157 -52.40 12.00 -12.52
CA LEU A 157 -53.49 12.96 -12.45
C LEU A 157 -54.63 12.37 -11.62
N THR A 158 -55.33 13.21 -10.87
CA THR A 158 -56.56 12.79 -10.12
C THR A 158 -57.71 12.48 -11.06
N ASN A 159 -57.72 13.05 -12.27
CA ASN A 159 -58.75 12.82 -13.29
C ASN A 159 -58.12 12.53 -14.65
N PRO A 160 -58.77 11.76 -15.52
CA PRO A 160 -58.26 11.46 -16.86
C PRO A 160 -58.21 12.71 -17.74
N ALA A 161 -57.15 12.86 -18.53
CA ALA A 161 -56.99 14.00 -19.41
C ALA A 161 -57.89 13.90 -20.63
N GLN A 162 -58.60 14.94 -21.03
CA GLN A 162 -59.35 14.97 -22.30
C GLN A 162 -58.42 15.23 -23.50
N THR A 163 -57.41 16.05 -23.31
CA THR A 163 -56.32 16.33 -24.26
C THR A 163 -55.00 15.98 -23.60
N PRO A 164 -53.90 15.79 -24.36
CA PRO A 164 -52.60 15.51 -23.71
C PRO A 164 -52.19 16.58 -22.68
N VAL A 165 -51.65 16.11 -21.52
CA VAL A 165 -51.04 16.95 -20.52
C VAL A 165 -49.52 16.87 -20.64
N THR A 166 -48.92 18.04 -20.74
CA THR A 166 -47.45 18.20 -20.72
C THR A 166 -47.02 18.65 -19.36
N VAL A 167 -46.15 17.86 -18.70
CA VAL A 167 -45.59 18.14 -17.37
C VAL A 167 -44.09 18.33 -17.51
N THR A 168 -43.58 19.52 -17.16
CA THR A 168 -42.15 19.83 -17.13
C THR A 168 -41.65 19.68 -15.70
N LEU A 169 -40.55 18.92 -15.54
CA LEU A 169 -39.90 18.65 -14.27
C LEU A 169 -38.72 19.59 -14.02
N SER A 170 -38.35 19.82 -12.77
CA SER A 170 -37.23 20.69 -12.35
C SER A 170 -35.87 20.22 -12.88
N ASN A 171 -35.72 18.97 -13.27
CA ASN A 171 -34.54 18.44 -13.93
C ASN A 171 -34.55 18.60 -15.46
N GLY A 172 -35.56 19.34 -16.02
CA GLY A 172 -35.71 19.58 -17.44
C GLY A 172 -36.37 18.45 -18.23
N GLN A 173 -36.72 17.33 -17.60
CA GLN A 173 -37.46 16.27 -18.25
C GLN A 173 -38.91 16.66 -18.50
N VAL A 174 -39.50 16.12 -19.54
CA VAL A 174 -40.91 16.38 -19.92
C VAL A 174 -41.65 15.08 -19.97
N ILE A 175 -42.75 14.99 -19.23
CA ILE A 175 -43.65 13.82 -19.23
C ILE A 175 -44.95 14.22 -19.93
N THR A 176 -45.42 13.39 -20.83
CA THR A 176 -46.75 13.51 -21.48
C THR A 176 -47.71 12.48 -20.89
N VAL A 177 -48.83 12.98 -20.37
CA VAL A 177 -49.97 12.10 -20.06
C VAL A 177 -50.92 12.17 -21.23
N GLU A 178 -51.10 11.08 -21.96
CA GLU A 178 -51.92 10.99 -23.16
C GLU A 178 -53.40 11.18 -22.87
N ALA A 179 -54.14 11.61 -23.90
CA ALA A 179 -55.59 11.73 -23.81
C ALA A 179 -56.25 10.42 -23.34
N GLY A 180 -57.20 10.51 -22.44
CA GLY A 180 -57.90 9.37 -21.82
C GLY A 180 -57.12 8.66 -20.73
N LYS A 181 -55.89 9.13 -20.40
CA LYS A 181 -55.03 8.53 -19.39
C LYS A 181 -54.98 9.42 -18.13
N THR A 182 -54.62 8.78 -16.99
CA THR A 182 -54.32 9.45 -15.74
C THR A 182 -52.83 9.41 -15.41
N GLN A 183 -51.99 8.68 -16.17
CA GLN A 183 -50.57 8.52 -15.89
C GLN A 183 -49.73 8.64 -17.16
N GLY A 184 -48.54 9.20 -16.97
CA GLY A 184 -47.44 9.22 -17.89
C GLY A 184 -46.13 9.04 -17.18
N SER A 185 -45.10 8.48 -17.84
CA SER A 185 -43.79 8.25 -17.22
C SER A 185 -42.67 8.51 -18.20
N ILE A 186 -41.46 8.78 -17.62
CA ILE A 186 -40.22 8.90 -18.38
C ILE A 186 -39.08 8.29 -17.54
N ASP A 187 -38.14 7.68 -18.25
CA ASP A 187 -36.92 7.12 -17.66
C ASP A 187 -35.77 8.14 -17.72
N PHE A 188 -35.02 8.21 -16.62
CA PHE A 188 -33.84 9.05 -16.47
C PHE A 188 -32.64 8.19 -16.08
N GLN A 189 -31.61 8.16 -16.91
CA GLN A 189 -30.38 7.41 -16.66
C GLN A 189 -29.54 8.13 -15.60
N THR A 190 -29.19 7.42 -14.51
CA THR A 190 -28.24 7.94 -13.51
C THR A 190 -26.81 7.92 -14.05
N PRO A 191 -25.86 8.66 -13.42
CA PRO A 191 -24.45 8.55 -13.76
C PRO A 191 -23.98 7.08 -13.75
N ALA A 192 -22.98 6.79 -14.59
CA ALA A 192 -22.39 5.45 -14.66
C ALA A 192 -21.77 5.06 -13.32
N ASN A 193 -21.80 3.76 -13.00
CA ASN A 193 -21.13 3.21 -11.84
C ASN A 193 -19.63 3.55 -11.83
N ASP A 194 -19.10 3.93 -10.70
CA ASP A 194 -17.68 4.19 -10.48
C ASP A 194 -17.16 3.39 -9.27
N VAL A 195 -16.01 3.69 -8.74
CA VAL A 195 -15.38 2.93 -7.64
C VAL A 195 -15.35 3.72 -6.33
N TYR A 196 -16.02 4.88 -6.30
CA TYR A 196 -15.94 5.81 -5.18
C TYR A 196 -17.20 5.79 -4.33
N ASN A 197 -17.03 5.93 -3.02
CA ASN A 197 -18.13 5.99 -2.08
C ASN A 197 -18.88 7.30 -2.19
N ASN A 198 -20.00 7.29 -2.91
CA ASN A 198 -21.00 8.36 -2.97
C ASN A 198 -22.37 7.87 -2.47
N ASN A 199 -22.37 6.83 -1.65
CA ASN A 199 -23.55 6.14 -1.13
C ASN A 199 -24.51 7.08 -0.42
N GLY A 200 -25.81 6.92 -0.71
CA GLY A 200 -26.88 7.75 -0.15
C GLY A 200 -27.05 9.10 -0.83
N ALA A 201 -26.44 9.32 -1.97
CA ALA A 201 -26.76 10.46 -2.81
C ALA A 201 -28.26 10.45 -3.16
N THR A 202 -28.95 11.58 -3.03
CA THR A 202 -30.38 11.68 -3.32
C THR A 202 -30.61 12.62 -4.48
N VAL A 203 -31.47 12.20 -5.39
CA VAL A 203 -32.01 13.06 -6.46
C VAL A 203 -33.42 13.45 -6.07
N SER A 204 -33.70 14.75 -6.00
CA SER A 204 -34.98 15.33 -5.65
C SER A 204 -35.51 16.14 -6.83
N VAL A 205 -36.68 15.79 -7.35
CA VAL A 205 -37.29 16.39 -8.54
C VAL A 205 -38.72 16.80 -8.24
N THR A 206 -39.10 18.01 -8.66
CA THR A 206 -40.46 18.56 -8.54
C THR A 206 -41.07 18.76 -9.92
N ILE A 207 -42.38 19.04 -9.95
CA ILE A 207 -43.06 19.54 -11.13
C ILE A 207 -42.87 21.05 -11.19
N ASP A 208 -42.28 21.56 -12.24
CA ASP A 208 -42.18 23.02 -12.49
C ASP A 208 -43.44 23.56 -13.14
N SER A 209 -44.04 22.83 -14.07
CA SER A 209 -45.30 23.22 -14.70
C SER A 209 -46.05 22.02 -15.23
N ALA A 210 -47.40 22.16 -15.26
CA ALA A 210 -48.30 21.21 -15.90
C ALA A 210 -49.34 21.99 -16.72
N THR A 211 -49.52 21.64 -18.00
CA THR A 211 -50.43 22.32 -18.92
C THR A 211 -51.17 21.34 -19.83
N GLY A 212 -52.37 21.69 -20.25
CA GLY A 212 -53.22 20.84 -21.11
C GLY A 212 -54.29 20.08 -20.34
N GLY A 213 -54.83 18.98 -20.90
CA GLY A 213 -55.84 18.12 -20.28
C GLY A 213 -57.27 18.62 -20.37
N ASN A 214 -57.48 19.90 -20.79
CA ASN A 214 -58.80 20.58 -20.83
C ASN A 214 -59.48 20.65 -19.48
N PHE A 215 -58.70 20.68 -18.39
CA PHE A 215 -59.23 20.84 -17.02
C PHE A 215 -59.60 22.30 -16.72
N GLU A 216 -60.56 22.52 -15.83
CA GLU A 216 -60.89 23.84 -15.31
C GLU A 216 -59.72 24.43 -14.56
N GLN A 217 -59.08 23.60 -13.69
CA GLN A 217 -57.86 23.94 -13.00
C GLN A 217 -56.95 22.71 -12.89
N LEU A 218 -55.72 22.82 -13.41
CA LEU A 218 -54.67 21.81 -13.23
C LEU A 218 -53.59 22.36 -12.30
N THR A 219 -53.37 21.69 -11.15
CA THR A 219 -52.45 22.13 -10.11
C THR A 219 -51.35 21.11 -9.90
N PRO A 220 -50.08 21.47 -10.11
CA PRO A 220 -48.95 20.63 -9.70
C PRO A 220 -48.89 20.45 -8.18
N ASN A 221 -48.68 19.21 -7.72
CA ASN A 221 -48.35 18.96 -6.33
C ASN A 221 -46.87 19.34 -6.08
N PRO A 222 -46.57 20.24 -5.09
CA PRO A 222 -45.22 20.72 -4.83
C PRO A 222 -44.32 19.69 -4.14
N THR A 223 -44.86 18.53 -3.72
CA THR A 223 -44.06 17.49 -3.04
C THR A 223 -43.05 16.89 -4.00
N PRO A 224 -41.73 16.95 -3.66
CA PRO A 224 -40.72 16.37 -4.51
C PRO A 224 -40.79 14.85 -4.53
N ALA A 225 -40.49 14.28 -5.68
CA ALA A 225 -40.16 12.87 -5.82
C ALA A 225 -38.65 12.68 -5.53
N VAL A 226 -38.31 11.82 -4.58
CA VAL A 226 -36.94 11.61 -4.10
C VAL A 226 -36.51 10.17 -4.41
N THR A 227 -35.33 10.04 -5.00
CA THR A 227 -34.69 8.74 -5.27
C THR A 227 -33.33 8.71 -4.56
N THR A 228 -33.04 7.64 -3.83
CA THR A 228 -31.71 7.35 -3.29
C THR A 228 -30.90 6.58 -4.32
N ILE A 229 -29.69 7.06 -4.64
CA ILE A 229 -28.74 6.32 -5.48
C ILE A 229 -27.80 5.56 -4.55
N ASN A 230 -27.74 4.26 -4.67
CA ASN A 230 -26.86 3.38 -3.92
C ASN A 230 -25.67 2.99 -4.76
N ASP A 231 -24.46 2.95 -4.16
CA ASP A 231 -23.27 2.42 -4.81
C ASP A 231 -23.41 0.90 -5.01
N SER A 232 -22.85 0.38 -6.07
CA SER A 232 -22.45 -1.03 -6.15
C SER A 232 -21.05 -1.16 -5.52
N ILE A 233 -20.75 -2.31 -4.92
CA ILE A 233 -19.46 -2.47 -4.24
C ILE A 233 -18.40 -2.86 -5.26
N ASP A 234 -17.59 -1.89 -5.66
CA ASP A 234 -16.42 -2.07 -6.51
C ASP A 234 -15.13 -1.98 -5.69
N THR A 235 -14.21 -2.89 -5.99
CA THR A 235 -12.97 -3.02 -5.22
C THR A 235 -11.79 -2.33 -5.88
N THR A 236 -11.17 -1.41 -5.16
CA THR A 236 -9.83 -0.90 -5.46
C THR A 236 -8.80 -1.71 -4.66
N THR A 237 -7.78 -2.23 -5.35
CA THR A 237 -6.72 -3.01 -4.73
C THR A 237 -5.46 -2.17 -4.55
N ALA A 238 -4.85 -2.25 -3.37
CA ALA A 238 -3.53 -1.70 -3.07
C ALA A 238 -2.49 -2.81 -3.13
N THR A 239 -1.51 -2.70 -4.02
CA THR A 239 -0.42 -3.68 -4.20
C THR A 239 0.90 -3.06 -3.81
N LEU A 240 1.69 -3.78 -2.99
CA LEU A 240 3.03 -3.37 -2.58
C LEU A 240 4.08 -4.04 -3.47
N THR A 241 5.06 -3.25 -3.89
CA THR A 241 6.29 -3.72 -4.54
C THR A 241 7.51 -3.12 -3.83
N ALA A 242 8.66 -3.74 -3.99
CA ALA A 242 9.92 -3.26 -3.43
C ALA A 242 11.05 -3.44 -4.44
N SER A 243 12.19 -2.76 -4.22
CA SER A 243 13.44 -3.04 -4.92
C SER A 243 13.75 -4.53 -4.81
N PRO A 244 13.96 -5.29 -5.89
CA PRO A 244 14.14 -6.76 -5.81
C PRO A 244 15.42 -7.16 -5.08
N SER A 245 16.47 -6.34 -5.15
CA SER A 245 17.72 -6.51 -4.41
C SER A 245 18.41 -5.18 -4.16
N VAL A 246 19.14 -5.11 -3.07
CA VAL A 246 20.03 -4.00 -2.71
C VAL A 246 21.30 -4.59 -2.08
N THR A 247 22.40 -3.84 -2.03
CA THR A 247 23.56 -4.16 -1.20
C THR A 247 23.35 -3.58 0.21
N GLU A 248 24.05 -4.09 1.19
CA GLU A 248 24.11 -3.51 2.53
C GLU A 248 24.42 -2.02 2.47
N GLY A 249 23.85 -1.24 3.39
CA GLY A 249 23.95 0.22 3.34
C GLY A 249 23.16 0.87 2.22
N GLY A 250 22.48 0.09 1.37
CA GLY A 250 21.62 0.60 0.29
C GLY A 250 20.21 0.95 0.77
N VAL A 251 19.38 1.38 -0.16
CA VAL A 251 18.01 1.83 0.10
C VAL A 251 17.01 0.91 -0.59
N ILE A 252 16.06 0.38 0.16
CA ILE A 252 14.89 -0.32 -0.37
C ILE A 252 13.80 0.72 -0.62
N THR A 253 13.36 0.87 -1.85
CA THR A 253 12.19 1.69 -2.18
C THR A 253 10.94 0.81 -2.20
N TYR A 254 10.02 1.05 -1.28
CA TYR A 254 8.69 0.44 -1.27
C TYR A 254 7.73 1.32 -2.04
N THR A 255 6.98 0.73 -2.98
CA THR A 255 5.99 1.43 -3.79
C THR A 255 4.63 0.74 -3.67
N VAL A 256 3.62 1.51 -3.26
CA VAL A 256 2.22 1.08 -3.31
C VAL A 256 1.61 1.55 -4.62
N THR A 257 0.89 0.64 -5.29
CA THR A 257 0.12 0.94 -6.50
C THR A 257 -1.35 0.58 -6.27
N LEU A 258 -2.23 1.54 -6.53
CA LEU A 258 -3.69 1.37 -6.51
C LEU A 258 -4.20 1.06 -7.91
N THR A 259 -5.23 0.24 -8.02
CA THR A 259 -5.89 -0.03 -9.32
C THR A 259 -6.66 1.17 -9.86
N ASN A 260 -7.10 2.08 -8.98
CA ASN A 260 -7.83 3.30 -9.33
C ASN A 260 -7.21 4.52 -8.63
N PRO A 261 -7.29 5.72 -9.22
CA PRO A 261 -6.76 6.93 -8.60
C PRO A 261 -7.53 7.30 -7.34
N ALA A 262 -6.84 7.74 -6.32
CA ALA A 262 -7.44 8.13 -5.05
C ALA A 262 -8.15 9.49 -5.16
N GLN A 263 -9.38 9.65 -4.69
CA GLN A 263 -10.03 10.98 -4.59
C GLN A 263 -9.53 11.79 -3.40
N THR A 264 -9.23 11.11 -2.29
CA THR A 264 -8.59 11.67 -1.09
C THR A 264 -7.30 10.91 -0.83
N PRO A 265 -6.35 11.43 -0.04
CA PRO A 265 -5.13 10.68 0.26
C PRO A 265 -5.42 9.29 0.84
N VAL A 266 -4.66 8.29 0.37
CA VAL A 266 -4.66 6.93 0.92
C VAL A 266 -3.44 6.76 1.81
N THR A 267 -3.66 6.31 3.03
CA THR A 267 -2.60 5.94 3.98
C THR A 267 -2.47 4.43 4.01
N VAL A 268 -1.28 3.93 3.72
CA VAL A 268 -0.95 2.51 3.72
C VAL A 268 0.12 2.25 4.78
N THR A 269 -0.21 1.42 5.76
CA THR A 269 0.72 0.98 6.81
C THR A 269 1.29 -0.37 6.44
N LEU A 270 2.62 -0.50 6.49
CA LEU A 270 3.35 -1.71 6.17
C LEU A 270 3.70 -2.49 7.44
N SER A 271 3.92 -3.80 7.31
CA SER A 271 4.27 -4.72 8.42
C SER A 271 5.60 -4.38 9.11
N ASN A 272 6.46 -3.61 8.47
CA ASN A 272 7.69 -3.07 9.06
C ASN A 272 7.50 -1.72 9.77
N GLY A 273 6.25 -1.25 9.90
CA GLY A 273 5.91 0.02 10.55
C GLY A 273 6.05 1.26 9.67
N GLN A 274 6.49 1.12 8.43
CA GLN A 274 6.54 2.25 7.49
C GLN A 274 5.14 2.63 7.02
N VAL A 275 4.95 3.92 6.71
CA VAL A 275 3.68 4.45 6.23
C VAL A 275 3.90 5.12 4.88
N ILE A 276 3.13 4.70 3.88
CA ILE A 276 3.16 5.28 2.54
C ILE A 276 1.86 6.05 2.32
N THR A 277 1.97 7.26 1.81
CA THR A 277 0.81 8.06 1.38
C THR A 277 0.73 8.06 -0.14
N VAL A 278 -0.43 7.69 -0.67
CA VAL A 278 -0.79 7.92 -2.07
C VAL A 278 -1.64 9.18 -2.12
N GLU A 279 -1.13 10.23 -2.71
CA GLU A 279 -1.79 11.54 -2.77
C GLU A 279 -3.08 11.51 -3.61
N ALA A 280 -3.97 12.46 -3.33
CA ALA A 280 -5.19 12.61 -4.12
C ALA A 280 -4.88 12.78 -5.61
N GLY A 281 -5.65 12.12 -6.47
CA GLY A 281 -5.46 12.08 -7.92
C GLY A 281 -4.36 11.15 -8.40
N LYS A 282 -3.66 10.46 -7.49
CA LYS A 282 -2.58 9.53 -7.82
C LYS A 282 -3.01 8.07 -7.64
N THR A 283 -2.27 7.20 -8.32
CA THR A 283 -2.37 5.75 -8.18
C THR A 283 -1.15 5.15 -7.48
N GLN A 284 -0.11 5.94 -7.20
CA GLN A 284 1.13 5.45 -6.61
C GLN A 284 1.65 6.39 -5.53
N GLY A 285 2.28 5.77 -4.52
CA GLY A 285 3.08 6.41 -3.50
C GLY A 285 4.26 5.53 -3.14
N SER A 286 5.36 6.12 -2.67
CA SER A 286 6.56 5.36 -2.31
C SER A 286 7.24 5.93 -1.07
N ILE A 287 8.05 5.08 -0.41
CA ILE A 287 8.92 5.45 0.69
C ILE A 287 10.22 4.68 0.60
N ASP A 288 11.29 5.33 1.01
CA ASP A 288 12.61 4.75 1.09
C ASP A 288 12.90 4.23 2.51
N PHE A 289 13.46 3.03 2.58
CA PHE A 289 13.90 2.39 3.81
C PHE A 289 15.39 2.11 3.74
N GLN A 290 16.17 2.70 4.64
CA GLN A 290 17.61 2.48 4.74
C GLN A 290 17.88 1.11 5.35
N THR A 291 18.64 0.26 4.64
CA THR A 291 19.14 -1.01 5.18
C THR A 291 20.24 -0.77 6.22
N PRO A 292 20.56 -1.76 7.07
CA PRO A 292 21.72 -1.68 7.94
C PRO A 292 22.98 -1.29 7.19
N ALA A 293 23.90 -0.58 7.88
CA ALA A 293 25.16 -0.16 7.28
C ALA A 293 25.98 -1.40 6.88
N ASN A 294 26.76 -1.25 5.80
CA ASN A 294 27.69 -2.26 5.35
C ASN A 294 28.68 -2.65 6.46
N ASP A 295 28.96 -3.92 6.62
CA ASP A 295 29.97 -4.44 7.53
C ASP A 295 30.91 -5.43 6.80
N VAL A 296 31.66 -6.25 7.51
CA VAL A 296 32.64 -7.17 6.93
C VAL A 296 32.22 -8.63 7.07
N TYR A 297 30.99 -8.88 7.48
CA TYR A 297 30.52 -10.22 7.82
C TYR A 297 29.53 -10.74 6.80
N ASN A 298 29.58 -12.04 6.55
CA ASN A 298 28.65 -12.74 5.69
C ASN A 298 27.29 -12.85 6.40
N ASN A 299 26.39 -11.89 6.17
CA ASN A 299 25.09 -11.79 6.81
C ASN A 299 23.96 -11.41 5.84
N GLY A 300 24.15 -11.61 4.54
CA GLY A 300 23.15 -11.39 3.50
C GLY A 300 21.77 -11.96 3.91
N SER A 301 20.74 -11.20 3.70
CA SER A 301 19.41 -11.49 4.23
C SER A 301 18.31 -11.22 3.20
N THR A 302 17.10 -11.68 3.53
CA THR A 302 15.90 -11.41 2.75
C THR A 302 14.89 -10.71 3.65
N VAL A 303 14.42 -9.55 3.20
CA VAL A 303 13.36 -8.80 3.88
C VAL A 303 12.05 -9.01 3.12
N SER A 304 11.00 -9.36 3.84
CA SER A 304 9.65 -9.58 3.32
C SER A 304 8.68 -8.65 4.05
N VAL A 305 7.98 -7.79 3.31
CA VAL A 305 7.08 -6.78 3.85
C VAL A 305 5.72 -6.89 3.17
N THR A 306 4.65 -6.80 3.95
CA THR A 306 3.25 -6.81 3.50
C THR A 306 2.56 -5.49 3.83
N ILE A 307 1.40 -5.27 3.26
CA ILE A 307 0.49 -4.22 3.70
C ILE A 307 -0.31 -4.74 4.90
N ASP A 308 -0.22 -4.06 6.03
CA ASP A 308 -1.05 -4.35 7.21
C ASP A 308 -2.42 -3.68 7.11
N SER A 309 -2.48 -2.46 6.60
CA SER A 309 -3.72 -1.73 6.40
C SER A 309 -3.60 -0.69 5.31
N ALA A 310 -4.74 -0.40 4.66
CA ALA A 310 -4.89 0.69 3.72
C ALA A 310 -6.22 1.40 4.00
N THR A 311 -6.21 2.72 4.14
CA THR A 311 -7.39 3.53 4.47
C THR A 311 -7.40 4.84 3.70
N GLY A 312 -8.58 5.38 3.42
CA GLY A 312 -8.76 6.63 2.66
C GLY A 312 -9.12 6.38 1.20
N GLY A 313 -8.85 7.38 0.34
CA GLY A 313 -9.09 7.30 -1.11
C GLY A 313 -10.52 7.55 -1.54
N ASN A 314 -11.49 7.55 -0.61
CA ASN A 314 -12.93 7.61 -0.86
C ASN A 314 -13.44 6.47 -1.75
N PHE A 315 -12.82 5.28 -1.69
CA PHE A 315 -13.27 4.12 -2.43
C PHE A 315 -14.45 3.43 -1.73
N GLU A 316 -15.30 2.76 -2.48
CA GLU A 316 -16.35 1.89 -1.91
C GLU A 316 -15.73 0.76 -1.13
N GLN A 317 -14.72 0.11 -1.70
CA GLN A 317 -13.92 -0.90 -1.03
C GLN A 317 -12.44 -0.76 -1.42
N LEU A 318 -11.58 -0.60 -0.43
CA LEU A 318 -10.12 -0.62 -0.60
C LEU A 318 -9.56 -1.89 0.04
N THR A 319 -8.94 -2.75 -0.76
CA THR A 319 -8.43 -4.04 -0.31
C THR A 319 -6.92 -4.13 -0.49
N PRO A 320 -6.15 -4.33 0.60
CA PRO A 320 -4.73 -4.65 0.49
C PRO A 320 -4.51 -6.00 -0.19
N ASN A 321 -3.57 -6.05 -1.13
CA ASN A 321 -3.07 -7.31 -1.69
C ASN A 321 -2.16 -7.98 -0.64
N PRO A 322 -2.41 -9.24 -0.23
CA PRO A 322 -1.63 -9.92 0.80
C PRO A 322 -0.25 -10.40 0.33
N THR A 323 0.05 -10.28 -0.97
CA THR A 323 1.33 -10.70 -1.52
C THR A 323 2.46 -9.84 -0.95
N PRO A 324 3.49 -10.45 -0.32
CA PRO A 324 4.59 -9.70 0.23
C PRO A 324 5.50 -9.14 -0.87
N ALA A 325 6.03 -7.96 -0.64
CA ALA A 325 7.17 -7.42 -1.37
C ALA A 325 8.45 -7.94 -0.73
N VAL A 326 9.31 -8.57 -1.54
CA VAL A 326 10.52 -9.24 -1.07
C VAL A 326 11.74 -8.55 -1.67
N THR A 327 12.72 -8.25 -0.81
CA THR A 327 14.02 -7.69 -1.19
C THR A 327 15.13 -8.57 -0.66
N THR A 328 16.08 -8.95 -1.50
CA THR A 328 17.33 -9.56 -1.08
C THR A 328 18.35 -8.47 -0.76
N ILE A 329 18.91 -8.49 0.45
CA ILE A 329 20.03 -7.65 0.85
C ILE A 329 21.29 -8.50 0.65
N ASN A 330 22.14 -8.08 -0.28
CA ASN A 330 23.39 -8.75 -0.60
C ASN A 330 24.53 -8.10 0.20
N ASP A 331 25.46 -8.92 0.71
CA ASP A 331 26.71 -8.43 1.26
C ASP A 331 27.56 -7.78 0.14
N SER A 332 28.28 -6.74 0.45
CA SER A 332 29.42 -6.29 -0.36
C SER A 332 30.64 -7.13 0.03
N ILE A 333 31.60 -7.28 -0.90
CA ILE A 333 32.80 -8.09 -0.60
C ILE A 333 33.84 -7.20 0.08
N ASP A 334 33.84 -7.22 1.43
CA ASP A 334 34.80 -6.55 2.26
C ASP A 334 35.82 -7.53 2.85
N SER A 335 37.12 -7.15 2.88
CA SER A 335 38.19 -8.04 3.25
C SER A 335 38.67 -7.79 4.68
N THR A 336 38.70 -8.85 5.48
CA THR A 336 39.44 -8.92 6.73
C THR A 336 40.79 -9.58 6.50
N SER A 337 41.88 -8.95 6.92
CA SER A 337 43.23 -9.52 6.78
C SER A 337 43.67 -10.18 8.10
N ALA A 338 44.39 -11.29 7.96
CA ALA A 338 45.08 -11.98 9.07
C ALA A 338 46.58 -11.78 8.91
N THR A 339 47.22 -11.16 9.89
CA THR A 339 48.69 -10.89 9.88
C THR A 339 49.34 -11.69 10.99
N LEU A 340 50.47 -12.37 10.64
CA LEU A 340 51.26 -13.12 11.59
C LEU A 340 52.48 -12.27 12.07
N THR A 341 52.73 -12.29 13.36
CA THR A 341 53.92 -11.77 13.99
C THR A 341 54.55 -12.82 14.88
N ALA A 342 55.83 -12.71 15.16
CA ALA A 342 56.53 -13.59 16.08
C ALA A 342 57.48 -12.80 17.00
N SER A 343 57.97 -13.42 18.08
CA SER A 343 59.05 -12.88 18.88
C SER A 343 60.25 -12.57 17.95
N PRO A 344 60.82 -11.36 17.93
CA PRO A 344 61.85 -10.99 16.95
C PRO A 344 63.18 -11.76 17.16
N SER A 345 63.49 -12.15 18.39
CA SER A 345 64.59 -12.99 18.76
C SER A 345 64.32 -13.76 20.03
N VAL A 346 64.91 -14.95 20.12
CA VAL A 346 64.97 -15.79 21.34
C VAL A 346 66.34 -16.41 21.44
N THR A 347 66.76 -16.88 22.63
CA THR A 347 67.91 -17.76 22.80
C THR A 347 67.49 -19.23 22.59
N GLU A 348 68.40 -20.09 22.28
CA GLU A 348 68.16 -21.53 22.26
C GLU A 348 67.51 -22.01 23.55
N GLY A 349 66.61 -22.99 23.43
CA GLY A 349 65.79 -23.44 24.58
C GLY A 349 64.70 -22.46 24.97
N GLY A 350 64.57 -21.29 24.32
CA GLY A 350 63.52 -20.30 24.55
C GLY A 350 62.25 -20.62 23.77
N VAL A 351 61.27 -19.76 23.92
CA VAL A 351 59.93 -19.92 23.33
C VAL A 351 59.70 -18.79 22.30
N ILE A 352 59.31 -19.16 21.07
CA ILE A 352 58.79 -18.24 20.08
C ILE A 352 57.31 -18.16 20.26
N THR A 353 56.75 -16.96 20.56
CA THR A 353 55.33 -16.71 20.57
C THR A 353 54.91 -16.20 19.20
N TYR A 354 54.08 -16.97 18.47
CA TYR A 354 53.44 -16.57 17.24
C TYR A 354 52.07 -15.95 17.55
N THR A 355 51.78 -14.74 17.04
CA THR A 355 50.52 -14.03 17.24
C THR A 355 49.90 -13.70 15.90
N VAL A 356 48.68 -14.12 15.71
CA VAL A 356 47.82 -13.71 14.56
C VAL A 356 46.97 -12.51 15.01
N THR A 357 46.95 -11.49 14.17
CA THR A 357 46.09 -10.31 14.38
C THR A 357 45.17 -10.14 13.16
N LEU A 358 43.86 -10.05 13.42
CA LEU A 358 42.82 -9.75 12.43
C LEU A 358 42.53 -8.26 12.41
N THR A 359 42.20 -7.70 11.25
CA THR A 359 41.80 -6.28 11.13
C THR A 359 40.42 -6.03 11.74
N ASN A 360 39.54 -7.06 11.81
CA ASN A 360 38.21 -6.97 12.39
C ASN A 360 37.99 -8.13 13.40
N PRO A 361 37.18 -7.94 14.45
CA PRO A 361 36.90 -9.01 15.42
C PRO A 361 36.14 -10.17 14.76
N ALA A 362 36.49 -11.38 15.11
CA ALA A 362 35.85 -12.58 14.59
C ALA A 362 34.45 -12.77 15.19
N GLN A 363 33.40 -13.03 14.39
CA GLN A 363 32.10 -13.41 14.95
C GLN A 363 32.04 -14.87 15.40
N THR A 364 32.75 -15.75 14.70
CA THR A 364 32.98 -17.16 15.05
C THR A 364 34.47 -17.40 15.17
N PRO A 365 34.96 -18.45 15.83
CA PRO A 365 36.40 -18.74 15.90
C PRO A 365 37.05 -18.77 14.53
N VAL A 366 38.23 -18.16 14.42
CA VAL A 366 39.10 -18.25 13.23
C VAL A 366 40.22 -19.24 13.51
N THR A 367 40.38 -20.19 12.61
CA THR A 367 41.47 -21.17 12.64
C THR A 367 42.53 -20.75 11.61
N VAL A 368 43.76 -20.52 12.07
CA VAL A 368 44.89 -20.15 11.23
C VAL A 368 45.94 -21.25 11.29
N THR A 369 46.24 -21.83 10.14
CA THR A 369 47.31 -22.85 10.01
C THR A 369 48.59 -22.17 9.51
N LEU A 370 49.69 -22.41 10.21
CA LEU A 370 51.02 -21.86 9.88
C LEU A 370 51.83 -22.85 9.08
N SER A 371 52.82 -22.37 8.29
CA SER A 371 53.70 -23.17 7.46
C SER A 371 54.58 -24.16 8.24
N ASN A 372 54.75 -23.96 9.55
CA ASN A 372 55.42 -24.89 10.45
C ASN A 372 54.47 -25.94 11.06
N GLY A 373 53.21 -26.00 10.60
CA GLY A 373 52.20 -26.93 11.08
C GLY A 373 51.48 -26.55 12.37
N GLN A 374 51.84 -25.43 12.97
CA GLN A 374 51.12 -24.92 14.16
C GLN A 374 49.76 -24.35 13.76
N VAL A 375 48.79 -24.41 14.69
CA VAL A 375 47.44 -23.91 14.49
C VAL A 375 47.13 -22.92 15.57
N ILE A 376 46.76 -21.70 15.18
CA ILE A 376 46.34 -20.64 16.07
C ILE A 376 44.83 -20.44 15.95
N THR A 377 44.11 -20.38 17.07
CA THR A 377 42.68 -20.02 17.12
C THR A 377 42.55 -18.60 17.62
N VAL A 378 41.85 -17.77 16.83
CA VAL A 378 41.35 -16.48 17.30
C VAL A 378 39.90 -16.67 17.72
N GLU A 379 39.61 -16.53 19.01
CA GLU A 379 38.29 -16.78 19.56
C GLU A 379 37.25 -15.76 19.08
N ALA A 380 35.98 -16.14 19.15
CA ALA A 380 34.87 -15.24 18.84
C ALA A 380 34.94 -13.97 19.68
N GLY A 381 34.68 -12.82 19.05
CA GLY A 381 34.78 -11.48 19.66
C GLY A 381 36.22 -10.94 19.79
N LYS A 382 37.23 -11.71 19.38
CA LYS A 382 38.64 -11.31 19.47
C LYS A 382 39.20 -10.94 18.10
N THR A 383 40.25 -10.15 18.13
CA THR A 383 41.08 -9.80 16.98
C THR A 383 42.43 -10.50 17.01
N GLN A 384 42.80 -11.17 18.11
CA GLN A 384 44.11 -11.81 18.27
C GLN A 384 44.01 -13.20 18.88
N GLY A 385 44.92 -14.05 18.43
CA GLY A 385 45.19 -15.37 19.00
C GLY A 385 46.69 -15.64 18.94
N SER A 386 47.21 -16.43 19.85
CA SER A 386 48.63 -16.76 19.91
C SER A 386 48.90 -18.21 20.28
N ILE A 387 50.08 -18.69 19.93
CA ILE A 387 50.60 -20.01 20.30
C ILE A 387 52.08 -19.90 20.55
N ASP A 388 52.56 -20.67 21.52
CA ASP A 388 53.96 -20.81 21.85
C ASP A 388 54.59 -22.01 21.16
N PHE A 389 55.77 -21.81 20.58
CA PHE A 389 56.60 -22.83 19.95
C PHE A 389 57.94 -22.93 20.65
N GLN A 390 58.22 -24.10 21.23
CA GLN A 390 59.50 -24.37 21.90
C GLN A 390 60.61 -24.56 20.88
N THR A 391 61.66 -23.76 20.96
CA THR A 391 62.87 -23.94 20.15
C THR A 391 63.65 -25.17 20.62
N PRO A 392 64.60 -25.71 19.80
CA PRO A 392 65.49 -26.75 20.22
C PRO A 392 66.18 -26.40 21.54
N ALA A 393 66.46 -27.44 22.31
CA ALA A 393 67.15 -27.26 23.59
C ALA A 393 68.55 -26.64 23.40
N ASN A 394 68.95 -25.79 24.34
CA ASN A 394 70.29 -25.21 24.37
C ASN A 394 71.37 -26.27 24.31
N ASP A 395 72.38 -26.10 23.47
CA ASP A 395 73.57 -26.96 23.40
C ASP A 395 74.83 -26.09 23.54
N VAL A 396 75.99 -26.61 23.16
CA VAL A 396 77.28 -25.95 23.32
C VAL A 396 77.90 -25.51 22.00
N TYR A 397 77.15 -25.63 20.89
CA TYR A 397 77.65 -25.44 19.54
C TYR A 397 77.14 -24.14 18.92
N ASN A 398 77.96 -23.53 18.12
CA ASN A 398 77.63 -22.34 17.37
C ASN A 398 76.72 -22.70 16.18
N ASN A 399 75.39 -22.68 16.38
CA ASN A 399 74.36 -23.07 15.43
C ASN A 399 73.18 -22.10 15.37
N GLY A 400 73.34 -20.86 15.79
CA GLY A 400 72.34 -19.80 15.71
C GLY A 400 71.67 -19.77 14.32
N SER A 401 70.34 -19.63 14.32
CA SER A 401 69.50 -19.78 13.15
C SER A 401 68.42 -18.72 13.01
N THR A 402 67.81 -18.65 11.85
CA THR A 402 66.64 -17.80 11.62
C THR A 402 65.48 -18.69 11.18
N VAL A 403 64.36 -18.57 11.87
CA VAL A 403 63.09 -19.25 11.53
C VAL A 403 62.16 -18.26 10.87
N SER A 404 61.58 -18.64 9.72
CA SER A 404 60.62 -17.84 8.96
C SER A 404 59.34 -18.65 8.77
N VAL A 405 58.21 -18.11 9.27
CA VAL A 405 56.89 -18.78 9.26
C VAL A 405 55.87 -17.90 8.60
N THR A 406 55.02 -18.43 7.75
CA THR A 406 53.90 -17.76 7.07
C THR A 406 52.59 -18.37 7.50
N ILE A 407 51.50 -17.68 7.16
CA ILE A 407 50.15 -18.26 7.23
C ILE A 407 49.90 -19.07 5.95
N ASP A 408 49.62 -20.35 6.10
CA ASP A 408 49.24 -21.22 4.98
C ASP A 408 47.74 -21.11 4.67
N SER A 409 46.92 -21.01 5.70
CA SER A 409 45.47 -20.84 5.57
C SER A 409 44.86 -20.16 6.78
N ALA A 410 43.77 -19.44 6.52
CA ALA A 410 42.90 -18.89 7.60
C ALA A 410 41.45 -19.13 7.22
N THR A 411 40.63 -19.67 8.12
CA THR A 411 39.24 -20.01 7.88
C THR A 411 38.38 -19.69 9.11
N GLY A 412 37.10 -19.38 8.89
CA GLY A 412 36.17 -19.03 9.97
C GLY A 412 35.95 -17.53 10.11
N GLY A 413 35.46 -17.10 11.28
CA GLY A 413 35.26 -15.69 11.60
C GLY A 413 33.95 -15.10 11.07
N ASN A 414 33.25 -15.80 10.18
CA ASN A 414 32.04 -15.35 9.47
C ASN A 414 32.29 -14.07 8.62
N PHE A 415 33.51 -13.88 8.16
CA PHE A 415 33.86 -12.76 7.27
C PHE A 415 33.40 -13.03 5.83
N GLU A 416 33.06 -11.98 5.09
CA GLU A 416 32.81 -12.07 3.64
C GLU A 416 34.05 -12.55 2.92
N GLN A 417 35.20 -11.97 3.26
CA GLN A 417 36.49 -12.40 2.78
C GLN A 417 37.54 -12.32 3.90
N LEU A 418 38.23 -13.44 4.18
CA LEU A 418 39.36 -13.51 5.07
C LEU A 418 40.63 -13.76 4.27
N THR A 419 41.56 -12.80 4.28
CA THR A 419 42.78 -12.83 3.47
C THR A 419 44.01 -12.95 4.35
N PRO A 420 44.76 -14.07 4.31
CA PRO A 420 46.05 -14.18 4.95
C PRO A 420 47.08 -13.21 4.36
N ASN A 421 47.78 -12.49 5.22
CA ASN A 421 48.91 -11.68 4.79
C ASN A 421 50.13 -12.60 4.49
N PRO A 422 50.71 -12.56 3.29
CA PRO A 422 51.80 -13.44 2.91
C PRO A 422 53.16 -13.07 3.56
N THR A 423 53.25 -11.98 4.27
CA THR A 423 54.48 -11.53 4.93
C THR A 423 54.88 -12.52 6.05
N PRO A 424 56.09 -13.12 5.95
CA PRO A 424 56.54 -14.06 6.97
C PRO A 424 56.87 -13.37 8.31
N ALA A 425 56.57 -14.04 9.39
CA ALA A 425 57.08 -13.72 10.71
C ALA A 425 58.47 -14.36 10.89
N VAL A 426 59.47 -13.58 11.19
CA VAL A 426 60.85 -14.00 11.28
C VAL A 426 61.37 -13.88 12.73
N THR A 427 62.00 -14.94 13.22
CA THR A 427 62.63 -15.00 14.52
C THR A 427 64.09 -15.40 14.38
N THR A 428 65.02 -14.65 14.99
CA THR A 428 66.42 -15.06 15.15
C THR A 428 66.57 -15.87 16.44
N ILE A 429 67.09 -17.11 16.33
CA ILE A 429 67.46 -17.93 17.48
C ILE A 429 68.96 -17.71 17.71
N ASN A 430 69.28 -17.11 18.80
CA ASN A 430 70.65 -16.80 19.21
C ASN A 430 71.16 -17.96 20.07
N ASP A 431 72.47 -18.33 19.87
CA ASP A 431 73.15 -19.23 20.77
C ASP A 431 73.34 -18.56 22.15
N SER A 432 73.28 -19.31 23.21
CA SER A 432 73.76 -18.91 24.50
C SER A 432 75.30 -19.13 24.50
N VAL A 433 76.02 -18.40 25.39
CA VAL A 433 77.47 -18.56 25.48
C VAL A 433 77.82 -19.65 26.49
N ASP A 434 77.87 -20.88 26.02
CA ASP A 434 78.22 -22.08 26.80
C ASP A 434 79.68 -22.51 26.49
N SER A 435 80.44 -22.87 27.57
CA SER A 435 81.89 -23.12 27.46
C SER A 435 82.17 -24.62 27.45
N THR A 436 82.92 -25.03 26.45
CA THR A 436 83.60 -26.32 26.42
C THR A 436 85.05 -26.15 26.83
N SER A 437 85.53 -26.88 27.82
CA SER A 437 86.90 -26.83 28.28
C SER A 437 87.76 -27.93 27.65
N ALA A 438 88.99 -27.58 27.31
CA ALA A 438 90.03 -28.49 26.88
C ALA A 438 91.06 -28.68 28.00
N THR A 439 91.22 -29.89 28.49
CA THR A 439 92.16 -30.23 29.57
C THR A 439 93.25 -31.13 29.01
N LEU A 440 94.52 -30.76 29.35
CA LEU A 440 95.69 -31.53 29.01
C LEU A 440 96.06 -32.44 30.12
N THR A 441 96.37 -33.69 29.83
CA THR A 441 97.04 -34.64 30.73
C THR A 441 98.25 -35.26 30.03
N ALA A 442 99.17 -35.80 30.80
CA ALA A 442 100.32 -36.49 30.26
C ALA A 442 100.62 -37.73 31.08
N SER A 443 101.39 -38.66 30.53
CA SER A 443 102.00 -39.75 31.28
C SER A 443 102.68 -39.21 32.53
N PRO A 444 102.28 -39.69 33.74
CA PRO A 444 102.78 -39.05 35.01
C PRO A 444 104.28 -39.23 35.23
N SER A 445 104.84 -40.31 34.66
CA SER A 445 106.33 -40.52 34.66
C SER A 445 106.69 -41.41 33.49
N VAL A 446 107.92 -41.25 32.95
CA VAL A 446 108.56 -42.07 31.95
C VAL A 446 110.00 -42.21 32.30
N THR A 447 110.68 -43.20 31.75
CA THR A 447 112.20 -43.31 31.86
C THR A 447 112.81 -42.59 30.64
N GLU A 448 114.01 -42.12 30.74
CA GLU A 448 114.75 -41.58 29.57
C GLU A 448 114.67 -42.54 28.36
N GLY A 449 114.52 -41.94 27.21
CA GLY A 449 114.24 -42.71 25.98
C GLY A 449 112.83 -43.27 25.84
N GLY A 450 111.96 -42.99 26.83
CA GLY A 450 110.51 -43.37 26.80
C GLY A 450 109.68 -42.33 26.08
N VAL A 451 108.43 -42.64 25.96
CA VAL A 451 107.43 -41.79 25.29
C VAL A 451 106.49 -41.16 26.27
N ILE A 452 106.35 -39.85 26.23
CA ILE A 452 105.31 -39.14 26.93
C ILE A 452 104.08 -39.04 26.00
N THR A 453 102.95 -39.63 26.40
CA THR A 453 101.66 -39.49 25.68
C THR A 453 100.91 -38.30 26.27
N TYR A 454 100.75 -37.24 25.51
CA TYR A 454 99.91 -36.08 25.85
C TYR A 454 98.50 -36.35 25.36
N THR A 455 97.49 -36.20 26.23
CA THR A 455 96.10 -36.42 25.86
C THR A 455 95.29 -35.16 26.22
N VAL A 456 94.60 -34.62 25.22
CA VAL A 456 93.63 -33.56 25.42
C VAL A 456 92.24 -34.19 25.57
N THR A 457 91.51 -33.77 26.61
CA THR A 457 90.16 -34.15 26.80
C THR A 457 89.24 -32.93 26.79
N LEU A 458 88.19 -32.95 25.95
CA LEU A 458 87.16 -31.92 25.86
C LEU A 458 85.95 -32.35 26.76
N THR A 459 85.28 -31.35 27.37
CA THR A 459 84.04 -31.62 28.14
C THR A 459 82.86 -32.05 27.28
N ASN A 460 82.88 -31.64 25.99
CA ASN A 460 81.85 -32.00 25.03
C ASN A 460 82.49 -32.54 23.74
N PRO A 461 81.82 -33.43 23.01
CA PRO A 461 82.37 -33.96 21.75
C PRO A 461 82.49 -32.84 20.68
N ALA A 462 83.56 -32.84 19.92
CA ALA A 462 83.81 -31.86 18.87
C ALA A 462 82.89 -32.13 17.64
N GLN A 463 82.20 -31.13 17.13
CA GLN A 463 81.45 -31.28 15.85
C GLN A 463 82.34 -31.23 14.65
N THR A 464 83.39 -30.40 14.71
CA THR A 464 84.51 -30.36 13.72
C THR A 464 85.79 -30.64 14.46
N PRO A 465 86.90 -31.02 13.74
CA PRO A 465 88.19 -31.28 14.38
C PRO A 465 88.63 -30.09 15.24
N VAL A 466 89.10 -30.37 16.48
CA VAL A 466 89.73 -29.38 17.35
C VAL A 466 91.23 -29.54 17.23
N THR A 467 91.91 -28.42 16.97
CA THR A 467 93.37 -28.34 16.94
C THR A 467 93.82 -27.67 18.24
N VAL A 468 94.62 -28.38 19.01
CA VAL A 468 95.20 -27.92 20.25
C VAL A 468 96.69 -27.82 20.11
N THR A 469 97.25 -26.60 20.23
CA THR A 469 98.66 -26.33 20.26
C THR A 469 99.16 -26.31 21.66
N LEU A 470 100.21 -27.08 21.93
CA LEU A 470 100.89 -27.15 23.27
C LEU A 470 102.10 -26.22 23.32
N SER A 471 102.44 -25.80 24.56
CA SER A 471 103.59 -24.90 24.86
C SER A 471 104.90 -25.51 24.41
N ASN A 472 105.03 -26.79 24.20
CA ASN A 472 106.17 -27.47 23.66
C ASN A 472 106.18 -27.56 22.10
N GLY A 473 105.19 -26.91 21.41
CA GLY A 473 105.07 -26.88 19.98
C GLY A 473 104.38 -28.10 19.35
N GLN A 474 103.99 -29.05 20.18
CA GLN A 474 103.21 -30.18 19.69
C GLN A 474 101.79 -29.80 19.39
N VAL A 475 101.18 -30.42 18.42
CA VAL A 475 99.79 -30.21 18.00
C VAL A 475 99.00 -31.49 18.14
N ILE A 476 97.93 -31.45 18.93
CA ILE A 476 97.02 -32.56 19.08
C ILE A 476 95.69 -32.24 18.37
N THR A 477 95.21 -33.15 17.58
CA THR A 477 93.93 -33.06 16.91
C THR A 477 92.94 -33.98 17.65
N VAL A 478 91.80 -33.37 18.12
CA VAL A 478 90.64 -34.12 18.54
C VAL A 478 89.67 -34.20 17.36
N GLU A 479 89.49 -35.39 16.79
CA GLU A 479 88.64 -35.63 15.63
C GLU A 479 87.18 -35.34 15.87
N ALA A 480 86.47 -35.02 14.82
CA ALA A 480 85.02 -34.82 14.88
C ALA A 480 84.28 -36.05 15.54
N GLY A 481 83.32 -35.76 16.40
CA GLY A 481 82.58 -36.76 17.21
C GLY A 481 83.39 -37.33 18.38
N LYS A 482 84.62 -36.89 18.64
CA LYS A 482 85.41 -37.32 19.76
C LYS A 482 85.53 -36.25 20.85
N THR A 483 85.82 -36.75 22.06
CA THR A 483 86.14 -35.89 23.21
C THR A 483 87.66 -35.92 23.53
N GLN A 484 88.45 -36.81 22.86
CA GLN A 484 89.87 -36.98 23.20
C GLN A 484 90.69 -37.08 21.95
N GLY A 485 91.90 -36.56 22.02
CA GLY A 485 93.00 -36.73 21.09
C GLY A 485 94.31 -36.84 21.82
N SER A 486 95.27 -37.55 21.23
CA SER A 486 96.58 -37.73 21.87
C SER A 486 97.70 -37.66 20.86
N ILE A 487 98.91 -37.36 21.38
CA ILE A 487 100.15 -37.37 20.59
C ILE A 487 101.25 -37.87 21.50
N ASP A 488 102.16 -38.67 20.86
CA ASP A 488 103.33 -39.18 21.54
C ASP A 488 104.53 -38.24 21.32
N PHE A 489 105.25 -37.96 22.39
CA PHE A 489 106.44 -37.18 22.36
C PHE A 489 107.65 -38.00 22.86
N GLN A 490 108.58 -38.23 22.04
CA GLN A 490 109.85 -38.98 22.37
C GLN A 490 110.69 -38.15 23.28
N THR A 491 110.98 -38.65 24.46
CA THR A 491 111.97 -38.04 25.34
C THR A 491 113.39 -38.21 24.87
N PRO A 492 114.39 -37.38 25.32
CA PRO A 492 115.79 -37.58 24.96
C PRO A 492 116.27 -39.03 25.21
N ALA A 493 117.18 -39.51 24.35
CA ALA A 493 117.70 -40.85 24.52
C ALA A 493 118.39 -41.04 25.82
N ASN A 494 118.31 -42.22 26.41
CA ASN A 494 119.03 -42.61 27.61
C ASN A 494 120.54 -42.37 27.47
N ASP A 495 121.12 -41.78 28.54
CA ASP A 495 122.56 -41.56 28.64
C ASP A 495 123.15 -42.12 29.94
N VAL A 496 124.33 -41.85 30.31
CA VAL A 496 124.97 -42.43 31.48
C VAL A 496 125.14 -41.40 32.68
N TYR A 497 124.44 -40.22 32.55
CA TYR A 497 124.46 -39.13 33.51
C TYR A 497 123.21 -39.06 34.38
N ASN A 498 123.33 -38.72 35.67
CA ASN A 498 122.17 -38.55 36.52
C ASN A 498 121.51 -37.17 36.26
N ASN A 499 120.55 -37.11 35.40
CA ASN A 499 119.95 -35.89 34.93
C ASN A 499 118.40 -35.96 34.85
N GLY A 500 117.72 -36.81 35.68
CA GLY A 500 116.32 -36.85 35.80
C GLY A 500 115.72 -35.45 35.83
N SER A 501 114.60 -35.26 35.13
CA SER A 501 113.95 -33.94 34.91
C SER A 501 112.46 -33.99 35.02
N THR A 502 111.79 -32.84 35.05
CA THR A 502 110.35 -32.66 35.03
C THR A 502 110.05 -31.83 33.81
N VAL A 503 109.13 -32.33 32.98
CA VAL A 503 108.56 -31.57 31.84
C VAL A 503 107.17 -31.08 32.23
N SER A 504 106.92 -29.80 32.04
CA SER A 504 105.63 -29.18 32.29
C SER A 504 105.14 -28.56 30.98
N VAL A 505 103.93 -28.98 30.52
CA VAL A 505 103.40 -28.52 29.22
C VAL A 505 101.99 -28.03 29.46
N THR A 506 101.63 -26.88 28.91
CA THR A 506 100.33 -26.26 28.92
C THR A 506 99.67 -26.29 27.51
N ILE A 507 98.40 -26.00 27.46
CA ILE A 507 97.74 -25.67 26.15
C ILE A 507 97.98 -24.18 25.90
N ASP A 508 98.60 -23.88 24.76
CA ASP A 508 98.77 -22.49 24.35
C ASP A 508 97.55 -21.98 23.60
N SER A 509 96.91 -22.83 22.78
CA SER A 509 95.69 -22.50 22.09
C SER A 509 94.89 -23.75 21.76
N ALA A 510 93.56 -23.58 21.70
CA ALA A 510 92.64 -24.60 21.19
C ALA A 510 91.65 -23.90 20.26
N THR A 511 91.47 -24.42 19.08
CA THR A 511 90.61 -23.84 18.04
C THR A 511 89.81 -24.95 17.30
N GLY A 512 88.60 -24.64 16.77
CA GLY A 512 87.74 -25.58 16.10
C GLY A 512 86.64 -26.18 16.99
N GLY A 513 86.06 -27.32 16.60
CA GLY A 513 85.03 -28.04 17.32
C GLY A 513 83.63 -27.49 17.14
N ASN A 514 83.50 -26.33 16.48
CA ASN A 514 82.23 -25.60 16.33
C ASN A 514 81.55 -25.25 17.69
N PHE A 515 82.33 -25.07 18.72
CA PHE A 515 81.84 -24.67 20.05
C PHE A 515 81.54 -23.17 20.09
N GLU A 516 80.58 -22.74 20.89
CA GLU A 516 80.30 -21.34 21.18
C GLU A 516 81.50 -20.69 21.83
N GLN A 517 82.04 -21.39 22.85
CA GLN A 517 83.29 -21.01 23.50
C GLN A 517 84.11 -22.23 23.84
N LEU A 518 85.35 -22.28 23.34
CA LEU A 518 86.35 -23.30 23.66
C LEU A 518 87.41 -22.68 24.57
N THR A 519 87.50 -23.16 25.81
CA THR A 519 88.42 -22.61 26.82
C THR A 519 89.48 -23.59 27.20
N PRO A 520 90.74 -23.33 26.83
CA PRO A 520 91.92 -24.12 27.35
C PRO A 520 92.00 -24.05 28.85
N ASN A 521 92.13 -25.21 29.51
CA ASN A 521 92.42 -25.28 30.92
C ASN A 521 93.93 -24.91 31.16
N PRO A 522 94.27 -23.92 31.97
CA PRO A 522 95.61 -23.44 32.14
C PRO A 522 96.46 -24.43 32.98
N THR A 523 95.88 -25.46 33.56
CA THR A 523 96.64 -26.42 34.39
C THR A 523 97.66 -27.19 33.57
N PRO A 524 98.96 -27.11 33.85
CA PRO A 524 99.96 -27.84 33.11
C PRO A 524 99.87 -29.34 33.35
N ALA A 525 100.14 -30.10 32.34
CA ALA A 525 100.42 -31.53 32.41
C ALA A 525 101.91 -31.73 32.75
N VAL A 526 102.13 -32.44 33.81
CA VAL A 526 103.51 -32.61 34.30
C VAL A 526 103.91 -34.07 34.21
N THR A 527 105.11 -34.30 33.68
CA THR A 527 105.72 -35.65 33.53
C THR A 527 107.06 -35.63 34.23
N THR A 528 107.37 -36.60 35.07
CA THR A 528 108.66 -36.86 35.59
C THR A 528 109.44 -37.80 34.70
N ILE A 529 110.59 -37.39 34.20
CA ILE A 529 111.47 -38.24 33.44
C ILE A 529 112.50 -38.80 34.38
N ASN A 530 112.42 -40.08 34.66
CA ASN A 530 113.30 -40.78 35.54
C ASN A 530 114.56 -41.29 34.75
N ASP A 531 115.76 -41.10 35.41
CA ASP A 531 116.95 -41.73 34.89
C ASP A 531 116.87 -43.24 34.94
N SER A 532 117.41 -43.89 33.95
CA SER A 532 117.69 -45.29 34.00
C SER A 532 119.01 -45.53 34.66
N ILE A 533 119.18 -46.65 35.36
CA ILE A 533 120.44 -46.94 36.08
C ILE A 533 121.35 -47.63 35.06
N ASP A 534 122.33 -46.82 34.60
CA ASP A 534 123.38 -47.32 33.72
C ASP A 534 124.68 -47.46 34.43
N THR A 535 125.43 -48.53 34.13
CA THR A 535 126.69 -48.81 34.85
C THR A 535 127.93 -48.28 34.06
N THR A 536 128.62 -47.29 34.67
CA THR A 536 129.91 -46.86 34.12
C THR A 536 130.98 -47.58 34.85
N THR A 537 131.85 -48.31 34.14
CA THR A 537 132.95 -49.07 34.69
C THR A 537 134.24 -48.23 34.64
N ALA A 538 134.87 -47.96 35.81
CA ALA A 538 136.21 -47.38 35.83
C ALA A 538 137.22 -48.51 35.84
N THR A 539 138.08 -48.61 34.87
CA THR A 539 139.12 -49.63 34.73
C THR A 539 140.44 -48.96 35.07
N LEU A 540 141.11 -49.45 36.11
CA LEU A 540 142.49 -49.02 36.50
C LEU A 540 143.52 -50.00 35.77
N THR A 541 144.35 -49.48 34.97
CA THR A 541 145.48 -50.25 34.31
C THR A 541 146.79 -49.73 34.90
N ALA A 542 147.58 -50.62 35.50
CA ALA A 542 148.97 -50.34 35.95
C ALA A 542 149.87 -50.70 34.80
N SER A 543 150.80 -49.85 34.45
CA SER A 543 151.84 -50.17 33.50
C SER A 543 152.84 -51.08 34.19
N PRO A 544 153.23 -52.17 33.60
CA PRO A 544 154.30 -53.01 34.13
C PRO A 544 155.66 -52.30 33.92
N SER A 545 156.41 -52.33 34.93
CA SER A 545 157.79 -51.82 35.03
C SER A 545 158.74 -52.48 34.07
#